data_d48f396b5ff0265ed7664e1ed8e33853
#
_entry.id   d48f396b5ff0265ed7664e1ed8e33853
#
_cell.length_a   1.000
_cell.length_b   1.000
_cell.length_c   1.000
_cell.angle_alpha   90.00
_cell.angle_beta   90.00
_cell.angle_gamma   90.00
#
_symmetry.space_group_name_H-M   'P 1'
#
loop_
_entity.id
_entity.type
_entity.pdbx_description
1 polymer ?
#
loop_
_entity_poly.entity_id
_entity_poly.type
_entity_poly.pdbx_seq_one_letter_code
_entity_poly.pdbx_strand_id
1 'polypeptide(L)'
;MSEPAHDVAEQQIDPWEAAYLRFETQEEEIRKFTDRLRRLGAGEWPRESNVVELFCGRGNGLHALARLGFRNIEGVDLSPRLLAEFSGEALCYVGDCRELPFADQTKDAAIVQGGLHHLPVLPDDLERVFAELRRVLRPQGRVLFVEPWLTPFLRALHGVAQHPPLRRWSMKLDALATMIEHERQTYENWLDRPQEIAQLARRYFRAEHESFAWGKWNFVGRPRL
;
A
#
# COMPACT_ATOMS: atom_id res chain seq x y z
N MET A 1 15.33 -49.33 -6.02
CA MET A 1 15.68 -47.93 -6.29
C MET A 1 14.35 -47.20 -6.44
N SER A 2 13.87 -46.60 -5.38
CA SER A 2 12.59 -45.89 -5.31
C SER A 2 12.89 -44.41 -5.40
N GLU A 3 12.40 -43.72 -6.42
CA GLU A 3 12.44 -42.27 -6.51
C GLU A 3 11.58 -41.67 -5.40
N PRO A 4 12.02 -40.59 -4.75
CA PRO A 4 11.17 -39.86 -3.84
C PRO A 4 10.14 -39.04 -4.65
N ALA A 5 8.87 -39.30 -4.38
CA ALA A 5 7.78 -38.47 -4.80
C ALA A 5 7.99 -37.04 -4.26
N HIS A 6 8.19 -36.08 -5.16
CA HIS A 6 8.06 -34.67 -4.84
C HIS A 6 6.60 -34.39 -4.52
N ASP A 7 6.31 -34.34 -3.24
CA ASP A 7 5.05 -33.84 -2.72
C ASP A 7 5.04 -32.31 -2.96
N VAL A 8 4.51 -31.92 -4.12
CA VAL A 8 4.15 -30.53 -4.41
C VAL A 8 2.89 -30.28 -3.59
N ALA A 9 3.08 -29.87 -2.32
CA ALA A 9 1.98 -29.37 -1.52
C ALA A 9 1.29 -28.27 -2.35
N GLU A 10 0.05 -28.55 -2.77
CA GLU A 10 -0.86 -27.55 -3.32
C GLU A 10 -0.92 -26.39 -2.28
N GLN A 11 -0.21 -25.31 -2.55
CA GLN A 11 -0.27 -24.12 -1.73
C GLN A 11 -1.69 -23.60 -1.85
N GLN A 12 -2.51 -23.86 -0.82
CA GLN A 12 -3.82 -23.24 -0.70
C GLN A 12 -3.65 -21.73 -0.76
N ILE A 13 -4.21 -21.12 -1.80
CA ILE A 13 -4.25 -19.66 -1.93
C ILE A 13 -5.01 -19.11 -0.71
N ASP A 14 -4.41 -18.15 -0.03
CA ASP A 14 -5.04 -17.47 1.11
C ASP A 14 -6.43 -16.94 0.68
N PRO A 15 -7.49 -17.14 1.47
CA PRO A 15 -8.84 -16.67 1.14
C PRO A 15 -8.91 -15.17 0.84
N TRP A 16 -8.08 -14.35 1.52
CA TRP A 16 -7.95 -12.92 1.24
C TRP A 16 -7.38 -12.70 -0.17
N GLU A 17 -6.30 -13.38 -0.52
CA GLU A 17 -5.67 -13.27 -1.83
C GLU A 17 -6.61 -13.73 -2.94
N ALA A 18 -7.34 -14.83 -2.73
CA ALA A 18 -8.36 -15.30 -3.67
C ALA A 18 -9.50 -14.28 -3.84
N ALA A 19 -9.90 -13.59 -2.77
CA ALA A 19 -10.89 -12.51 -2.84
C ALA A 19 -10.34 -11.29 -3.57
N TYR A 20 -9.10 -10.90 -3.27
CA TYR A 20 -8.40 -9.78 -3.92
C TYR A 20 -8.31 -9.97 -5.43
N LEU A 21 -7.90 -11.16 -5.90
CA LEU A 21 -7.81 -11.49 -7.32
C LEU A 21 -9.18 -11.47 -8.04
N ARG A 22 -10.27 -11.75 -7.33
CA ARG A 22 -11.63 -11.64 -7.87
C ARG A 22 -12.15 -10.20 -7.90
N PHE A 23 -11.63 -9.36 -7.02
CA PHE A 23 -12.06 -7.96 -6.93
C PHE A 23 -11.57 -7.15 -8.11
N GLU A 24 -10.31 -7.34 -8.53
CA GLU A 24 -9.67 -6.56 -9.58
C GLU A 24 -8.56 -7.33 -10.29
N THR A 25 -8.44 -7.14 -11.60
CA THR A 25 -7.31 -7.65 -12.36
C THR A 25 -6.05 -6.83 -12.10
N GLN A 26 -4.87 -7.44 -12.27
CA GLN A 26 -3.59 -6.76 -12.11
C GLN A 26 -3.49 -5.49 -12.99
N GLU A 27 -3.93 -5.59 -14.25
CA GLU A 27 -3.90 -4.47 -15.19
C GLU A 27 -4.83 -3.31 -14.78
N GLU A 28 -6.03 -3.62 -14.27
CA GLU A 28 -6.95 -2.61 -13.72
C GLU A 28 -6.33 -1.89 -12.52
N GLU A 29 -5.66 -2.64 -11.65
CA GLU A 29 -5.00 -2.07 -10.47
C GLU A 29 -3.82 -1.19 -10.85
N ILE A 30 -2.92 -1.66 -11.73
CA ILE A 30 -1.80 -0.86 -12.23
C ILE A 30 -2.29 0.45 -12.87
N ARG A 31 -3.36 0.38 -13.66
CA ARG A 31 -3.97 1.57 -14.25
C ARG A 31 -4.49 2.53 -13.18
N LYS A 32 -5.23 2.03 -12.18
CA LYS A 32 -5.72 2.83 -11.06
C LYS A 32 -4.59 3.48 -10.27
N PHE A 33 -3.50 2.75 -10.02
CA PHE A 33 -2.33 3.27 -9.31
C PHE A 33 -1.66 4.36 -10.15
N THR A 34 -1.48 4.15 -11.44
CA THR A 34 -0.92 5.15 -12.36
C THR A 34 -1.75 6.44 -12.38
N ASP A 35 -3.07 6.33 -12.50
CA ASP A 35 -3.97 7.48 -12.53
C ASP A 35 -4.03 8.22 -11.18
N ARG A 36 -3.91 7.48 -10.09
CA ARG A 36 -3.84 8.03 -8.73
C ARG A 36 -2.55 8.81 -8.52
N LEU A 37 -1.42 8.22 -8.88
CA LEU A 37 -0.11 8.86 -8.79
C LEU A 37 -0.05 10.16 -9.61
N ARG A 38 -0.61 10.16 -10.84
CA ARG A 38 -0.75 11.39 -11.65
C ARG A 38 -1.57 12.45 -10.95
N ARG A 39 -2.75 12.10 -10.45
CA ARG A 39 -3.64 13.06 -9.76
C ARG A 39 -3.01 13.64 -8.50
N LEU A 40 -2.13 12.91 -7.84
CA LEU A 40 -1.40 13.34 -6.64
C LEU A 40 -0.07 14.03 -6.98
N GLY A 41 0.17 14.36 -8.26
CA GLY A 41 1.30 15.15 -8.70
C GLY A 41 2.59 14.37 -8.96
N ALA A 42 2.61 13.04 -8.75
CA ALA A 42 3.82 12.24 -9.01
C ALA A 42 4.21 12.25 -10.50
N GLY A 43 3.28 12.52 -11.40
CA GLY A 43 3.55 12.70 -12.82
C GLY A 43 4.47 13.87 -13.15
N GLU A 44 4.67 14.83 -12.24
CA GLU A 44 5.51 16.00 -12.41
C GLU A 44 6.89 15.85 -11.76
N TRP A 45 7.12 14.76 -11.02
CA TRP A 45 8.41 14.53 -10.36
C TRP A 45 9.49 14.15 -11.38
N PRO A 46 10.78 14.50 -11.13
CA PRO A 46 11.88 14.12 -12.02
C PRO A 46 11.95 12.60 -12.22
N ARG A 47 12.13 12.15 -13.45
CA ARG A 47 12.12 10.71 -13.79
C ARG A 47 13.34 9.94 -13.27
N GLU A 48 14.39 10.66 -12.95
CA GLU A 48 15.61 10.12 -12.33
C GLU A 48 15.53 10.08 -10.79
N SER A 49 14.38 10.45 -10.20
CA SER A 49 14.17 10.36 -8.77
C SER A 49 14.32 8.92 -8.28
N ASN A 50 15.02 8.73 -7.16
CA ASN A 50 15.08 7.46 -6.45
C ASN A 50 13.78 7.27 -5.66
N VAL A 51 12.89 6.43 -6.17
CA VAL A 51 11.56 6.19 -5.60
C VAL A 51 11.51 4.84 -4.94
N VAL A 52 11.01 4.78 -3.70
CA VAL A 52 10.72 3.52 -3.01
C VAL A 52 9.23 3.38 -2.74
N GLU A 53 8.67 2.21 -3.04
CA GLU A 53 7.33 1.82 -2.61
C GLU A 53 7.41 0.81 -1.47
N LEU A 54 6.75 1.12 -0.34
CA LEU A 54 6.61 0.20 0.77
C LEU A 54 5.29 -0.58 0.64
N PHE A 55 5.27 -1.79 1.15
CA PHE A 55 4.16 -2.74 0.96
C PHE A 55 3.88 -2.98 -0.52
N CYS A 56 4.94 -3.14 -1.31
CA CYS A 56 4.83 -3.20 -2.76
C CYS A 56 4.21 -4.51 -3.27
N GLY A 57 4.10 -5.54 -2.42
CA GLY A 57 3.49 -6.82 -2.73
C GLY A 57 4.05 -7.43 -4.02
N ARG A 58 3.16 -7.75 -4.97
CA ARG A 58 3.52 -8.27 -6.31
C ARG A 58 3.94 -7.18 -7.30
N GLY A 59 4.17 -5.94 -6.85
CA GLY A 59 4.77 -4.85 -7.63
C GLY A 59 3.81 -4.08 -8.54
N ASN A 60 2.49 -4.08 -8.30
CA ASN A 60 1.54 -3.33 -9.13
C ASN A 60 1.80 -1.82 -9.10
N GLY A 61 2.21 -1.28 -7.95
CA GLY A 61 2.63 0.11 -7.83
C GLY A 61 3.98 0.39 -8.50
N LEU A 62 4.92 -0.57 -8.45
CA LEU A 62 6.20 -0.46 -9.16
C LEU A 62 5.99 -0.40 -10.68
N HIS A 63 5.08 -1.23 -11.23
CA HIS A 63 4.66 -1.13 -12.64
C HIS A 63 4.02 0.21 -12.96
N ALA A 64 3.19 0.75 -12.06
CA ALA A 64 2.58 2.06 -12.23
C ALA A 64 3.63 3.18 -12.28
N LEU A 65 4.66 3.13 -11.44
CA LEU A 65 5.79 4.06 -11.44
C LEU A 65 6.60 3.95 -12.74
N ALA A 66 6.89 2.73 -13.21
CA ALA A 66 7.56 2.51 -14.49
C ALA A 66 6.75 3.09 -15.67
N ARG A 67 5.41 2.94 -15.67
CA ARG A 67 4.52 3.58 -16.67
C ARG A 67 4.52 5.11 -16.62
N LEU A 68 4.83 5.69 -15.47
CA LEU A 68 5.04 7.12 -15.34
C LEU A 68 6.43 7.56 -15.83
N GLY A 69 7.31 6.63 -16.15
CA GLY A 69 8.64 6.86 -16.69
C GLY A 69 9.74 6.99 -15.64
N PHE A 70 9.49 6.65 -14.38
CA PHE A 70 10.55 6.56 -13.36
C PHE A 70 11.52 5.43 -13.71
N ARG A 71 12.81 5.62 -13.44
CA ARG A 71 13.89 4.68 -13.78
C ARG A 71 14.52 4.04 -12.56
N ASN A 72 14.60 4.78 -11.46
CA ASN A 72 15.20 4.32 -10.21
C ASN A 72 14.07 3.95 -9.23
N ILE A 73 13.52 2.75 -9.38
CA ILE A 73 12.38 2.26 -8.61
C ILE A 73 12.84 1.12 -7.73
N GLU A 74 12.47 1.19 -6.46
CA GLU A 74 12.72 0.14 -5.49
C GLU A 74 11.43 -0.22 -4.76
N GLY A 75 11.30 -1.48 -4.34
CA GLY A 75 10.17 -1.97 -3.56
C GLY A 75 10.61 -2.65 -2.28
N VAL A 76 9.84 -2.50 -1.20
CA VAL A 76 10.03 -3.22 0.06
C VAL A 76 8.72 -3.88 0.45
N ASP A 77 8.79 -5.17 0.75
CA ASP A 77 7.66 -5.95 1.28
C ASP A 77 8.14 -7.04 2.23
N LEU A 78 7.31 -7.41 3.21
CA LEU A 78 7.62 -8.51 4.14
C LEU A 78 7.49 -9.90 3.48
N SER A 79 6.71 -10.02 2.40
CA SER A 79 6.38 -11.29 1.77
C SER A 79 7.34 -11.64 0.62
N PRO A 80 8.29 -12.56 0.83
CA PRO A 80 9.14 -13.03 -0.27
C PRO A 80 8.33 -13.72 -1.37
N ARG A 81 7.17 -14.31 -1.04
CA ARG A 81 6.27 -14.93 -1.99
C ARG A 81 5.66 -13.91 -2.94
N LEU A 82 5.12 -12.81 -2.42
CA LEU A 82 4.55 -11.76 -3.28
C LEU A 82 5.61 -11.09 -4.15
N LEU A 83 6.80 -10.84 -3.59
CA LEU A 83 7.91 -10.28 -4.36
C LEU A 83 8.37 -11.22 -5.49
N ALA A 84 8.29 -12.53 -5.31
CA ALA A 84 8.63 -13.51 -6.36
C ALA A 84 7.65 -13.49 -7.56
N GLU A 85 6.45 -12.92 -7.39
CA GLU A 85 5.48 -12.74 -8.48
C GLU A 85 5.76 -11.48 -9.34
N PHE A 86 6.62 -10.58 -8.86
CA PHE A 86 6.97 -9.36 -9.59
C PHE A 86 7.86 -9.69 -10.80
N SER A 87 7.48 -9.17 -11.96
CA SER A 87 8.17 -9.39 -13.24
C SER A 87 8.56 -8.07 -13.92
N GLY A 88 9.21 -7.18 -13.16
CA GLY A 88 9.67 -5.87 -13.67
C GLY A 88 11.16 -5.63 -13.42
N GLU A 89 11.63 -4.43 -13.75
CA GLU A 89 13.04 -4.04 -13.61
C GLU A 89 13.36 -3.39 -12.25
N ALA A 90 12.35 -3.11 -11.41
CA ALA A 90 12.57 -2.50 -10.11
C ALA A 90 13.32 -3.45 -9.16
N LEU A 91 14.16 -2.89 -8.29
CA LEU A 91 14.84 -3.67 -7.24
C LEU A 91 13.89 -3.88 -6.07
N CYS A 92 13.69 -5.16 -5.69
CA CYS A 92 12.81 -5.51 -4.58
C CYS A 92 13.59 -6.11 -3.41
N TYR A 93 13.22 -5.69 -2.20
CA TYR A 93 13.84 -6.14 -0.95
C TYR A 93 12.78 -6.79 -0.05
N VAL A 94 13.08 -7.96 0.46
CA VAL A 94 12.33 -8.53 1.60
C VAL A 94 12.76 -7.77 2.83
N GLY A 95 11.86 -7.01 3.46
CA GLY A 95 12.20 -6.16 4.58
C GLY A 95 11.00 -5.61 5.34
N ASP A 96 11.25 -5.21 6.57
CA ASP A 96 10.26 -4.54 7.41
C ASP A 96 10.28 -3.04 7.17
N CYS A 97 9.13 -2.44 6.90
CA CYS A 97 9.02 -1.00 6.71
C CYS A 97 9.37 -0.16 7.96
N ARG A 98 9.45 -0.81 9.13
CA ARG A 98 9.88 -0.21 10.40
C ARG A 98 11.40 -0.15 10.57
N GLU A 99 12.15 -0.80 9.66
CA GLU A 99 13.61 -0.82 9.62
C GLU A 99 14.07 -0.99 8.15
N LEU A 100 14.11 0.12 7.41
CA LEU A 100 14.35 0.10 5.98
C LEU A 100 15.83 -0.17 5.65
N PRO A 101 16.12 -1.02 4.64
CA PRO A 101 17.49 -1.39 4.26
C PRO A 101 18.22 -0.30 3.44
N PHE A 102 17.95 0.96 3.73
CA PHE A 102 18.51 2.09 2.98
C PHE A 102 19.30 3.03 3.90
N ALA A 103 20.35 3.63 3.35
CA ALA A 103 21.09 4.68 4.04
C ALA A 103 20.23 5.96 4.15
N ASP A 104 20.61 6.82 5.11
CA ASP A 104 19.97 8.10 5.34
C ASP A 104 20.00 8.97 4.09
N GLN A 105 18.92 9.68 3.82
CA GLN A 105 18.80 10.69 2.77
C GLN A 105 19.19 10.20 1.36
N THR A 106 18.84 8.97 1.03
CA THR A 106 19.10 8.39 -0.29
C THR A 106 17.90 8.41 -1.23
N LYS A 107 16.69 8.58 -0.70
CA LYS A 107 15.44 8.54 -1.48
C LYS A 107 14.89 9.94 -1.76
N ASP A 108 14.37 10.13 -2.98
CA ASP A 108 13.70 11.37 -3.39
C ASP A 108 12.19 11.29 -3.15
N ALA A 109 11.64 10.07 -3.18
CA ALA A 109 10.23 9.85 -2.87
C ALA A 109 10.01 8.48 -2.22
N ALA A 110 9.02 8.42 -1.31
CA ALA A 110 8.52 7.19 -0.72
C ALA A 110 7.00 7.13 -0.88
N ILE A 111 6.49 5.98 -1.31
CA ILE A 111 5.09 5.79 -1.66
C ILE A 111 4.53 4.61 -0.87
N VAL A 112 3.30 4.76 -0.35
CA VAL A 112 2.52 3.67 0.23
C VAL A 112 1.10 3.75 -0.32
N GLN A 113 0.62 2.67 -0.90
CA GLN A 113 -0.71 2.58 -1.46
C GLN A 113 -1.48 1.41 -0.86
N GLY A 114 -2.10 1.62 0.30
CA GLY A 114 -2.89 0.61 0.99
C GLY A 114 -2.04 -0.38 1.79
N GLY A 115 -1.08 0.10 2.58
CA GLY A 115 -0.18 -0.74 3.37
C GLY A 115 -0.13 -0.39 4.85
N LEU A 116 -0.22 0.90 5.21
CA LEU A 116 -0.07 1.34 6.61
C LEU A 116 -1.15 0.77 7.54
N HIS A 117 -2.33 0.50 7.02
CA HIS A 117 -3.43 -0.08 7.82
C HIS A 117 -3.23 -1.56 8.19
N HIS A 118 -2.22 -2.23 7.62
CA HIS A 118 -1.83 -3.58 8.02
C HIS A 118 -0.91 -3.62 9.25
N LEU A 119 -0.42 -2.47 9.72
CA LEU A 119 0.46 -2.39 10.88
C LEU A 119 -0.28 -2.90 12.14
N PRO A 120 0.30 -3.87 12.87
CA PRO A 120 -0.41 -4.54 13.96
C PRO A 120 -0.58 -3.69 15.21
N VAL A 121 0.36 -2.79 15.51
CA VAL A 121 0.38 -1.98 16.72
C VAL A 121 0.34 -0.49 16.36
N LEU A 122 -0.84 0.14 16.52
CA LEU A 122 -1.02 1.57 16.30
C LEU A 122 -1.13 2.32 17.64
N PRO A 123 -0.51 3.48 17.78
CA PRO A 123 0.24 4.23 16.77
C PRO A 123 1.73 3.86 16.65
N ASP A 124 2.28 2.98 17.51
CA ASP A 124 3.72 2.80 17.72
C ASP A 124 4.44 2.31 16.45
N ASP A 125 3.89 1.33 15.74
CA ASP A 125 4.48 0.84 14.50
C ASP A 125 4.43 1.91 13.39
N LEU A 126 3.34 2.69 13.32
CA LEU A 126 3.21 3.78 12.36
C LEU A 126 4.25 4.88 12.63
N GLU A 127 4.51 5.19 13.90
CA GLU A 127 5.54 6.14 14.28
C GLU A 127 6.95 5.68 13.85
N ARG A 128 7.25 4.39 14.00
CA ARG A 128 8.51 3.79 13.53
C ARG A 128 8.64 3.89 12.01
N VAL A 129 7.58 3.55 11.27
CA VAL A 129 7.56 3.69 9.81
C VAL A 129 7.80 5.14 9.39
N PHE A 130 7.14 6.10 10.02
CA PHE A 130 7.33 7.52 9.68
C PHE A 130 8.71 8.04 10.06
N ALA A 131 9.31 7.55 11.14
CA ALA A 131 10.68 7.86 11.51
C ALA A 131 11.66 7.34 10.44
N GLU A 132 11.50 6.09 9.99
CA GLU A 132 12.31 5.49 8.93
C GLU A 132 12.14 6.21 7.59
N LEU A 133 10.90 6.53 7.20
CA LEU A 133 10.66 7.31 6.00
C LEU A 133 11.33 8.68 6.06
N ARG A 134 11.28 9.36 7.21
CA ARG A 134 12.00 10.64 7.40
C ARG A 134 13.50 10.46 7.33
N ARG A 135 14.05 9.36 7.85
CA ARG A 135 15.49 9.05 7.82
C ARG A 135 15.99 8.83 6.40
N VAL A 136 15.30 8.00 5.62
CA VAL A 136 15.76 7.63 4.27
C VAL A 136 15.49 8.70 3.22
N LEU A 137 14.53 9.58 3.44
CA LEU A 137 14.20 10.65 2.51
C LEU A 137 15.21 11.81 2.61
N ARG A 138 15.58 12.34 1.44
CA ARG A 138 16.31 13.61 1.37
C ARG A 138 15.47 14.75 1.96
N PRO A 139 16.07 15.86 2.42
CA PRO A 139 15.33 17.00 2.98
C PRO A 139 14.26 17.56 2.04
N GLN A 140 14.48 17.48 0.73
CA GLN A 140 13.51 17.88 -0.29
C GLN A 140 12.66 16.73 -0.84
N GLY A 141 12.84 15.53 -0.29
CA GLY A 141 12.08 14.35 -0.67
C GLY A 141 10.59 14.46 -0.37
N ARG A 142 9.81 13.51 -0.86
CA ARG A 142 8.35 13.48 -0.70
C ARG A 142 7.88 12.13 -0.20
N VAL A 143 6.82 12.16 0.61
CA VAL A 143 5.99 10.98 0.88
C VAL A 143 4.66 11.12 0.13
N LEU A 144 4.12 9.98 -0.30
CA LEU A 144 2.78 9.88 -0.84
C LEU A 144 2.08 8.67 -0.20
N PHE A 145 0.99 8.93 0.54
CA PHE A 145 0.19 7.89 1.18
C PHE A 145 -1.21 7.86 0.58
N VAL A 146 -1.72 6.66 0.33
CA VAL A 146 -3.12 6.44 -0.02
C VAL A 146 -3.65 5.28 0.80
N GLU A 147 -4.46 5.59 1.79
CA GLU A 147 -4.94 4.62 2.76
C GLU A 147 -6.47 4.64 2.87
N PRO A 148 -7.11 3.57 3.33
CA PRO A 148 -8.53 3.60 3.62
C PRO A 148 -8.85 4.64 4.69
N TRP A 149 -10.02 5.29 4.56
CA TRP A 149 -10.47 6.30 5.50
C TRP A 149 -11.97 6.27 5.68
N LEU A 150 -12.44 6.34 6.92
CA LEU A 150 -13.85 6.23 7.24
C LEU A 150 -14.62 7.50 6.84
N THR A 151 -14.88 7.62 5.53
CA THR A 151 -15.76 8.65 4.98
C THR A 151 -17.22 8.22 5.03
N PRO A 152 -18.21 9.13 4.87
CA PRO A 152 -19.61 8.75 4.72
C PRO A 152 -19.85 7.74 3.59
N PHE A 153 -19.10 7.87 2.50
CA PHE A 153 -19.14 6.91 1.39
C PHE A 153 -18.69 5.50 1.82
N LEU A 154 -17.57 5.39 2.53
CA LEU A 154 -17.08 4.09 2.98
C LEU A 154 -18.02 3.45 4.01
N ARG A 155 -18.59 4.25 4.91
CA ARG A 155 -19.65 3.78 5.85
C ARG A 155 -20.85 3.19 5.12
N ALA A 156 -21.34 3.89 4.09
CA ALA A 156 -22.45 3.39 3.27
C ALA A 156 -22.08 2.10 2.54
N LEU A 157 -20.86 2.04 1.97
CA LEU A 157 -20.34 0.86 1.28
C LEU A 157 -20.22 -0.35 2.22
N HIS A 158 -19.69 -0.14 3.44
CA HIS A 158 -19.63 -1.20 4.47
C HIS A 158 -21.03 -1.69 4.85
N GLY A 159 -22.00 -0.79 5.02
CA GLY A 159 -23.39 -1.16 5.28
C GLY A 159 -23.98 -2.04 4.17
N VAL A 160 -23.71 -1.71 2.92
CA VAL A 160 -24.15 -2.51 1.75
C VAL A 160 -23.43 -3.86 1.69
N ALA A 161 -22.13 -3.90 1.92
CA ALA A 161 -21.32 -5.11 1.87
C ALA A 161 -21.68 -6.12 3.00
N GLN A 162 -22.22 -5.63 4.13
CA GLN A 162 -22.68 -6.49 5.23
C GLN A 162 -24.08 -7.11 4.97
N HIS A 163 -24.81 -6.69 3.92
CA HIS A 163 -26.11 -7.23 3.59
C HIS A 163 -26.00 -8.52 2.75
N PRO A 164 -26.35 -9.72 3.31
CA PRO A 164 -26.17 -10.99 2.62
C PRO A 164 -26.86 -11.09 1.24
N PRO A 165 -28.08 -10.55 1.02
CA PRO A 165 -28.71 -10.57 -0.30
C PRO A 165 -27.91 -9.82 -1.37
N LEU A 166 -27.24 -8.69 -1.01
CA LEU A 166 -26.50 -7.85 -1.95
C LEU A 166 -25.13 -8.45 -2.30
N ARG A 167 -24.48 -9.15 -1.39
CA ARG A 167 -23.25 -9.93 -1.66
C ARG A 167 -23.47 -10.94 -2.78
N ARG A 168 -24.64 -11.61 -2.81
CA ARG A 168 -24.96 -12.63 -3.82
C ARG A 168 -25.13 -12.05 -5.23
N TRP A 169 -25.36 -10.75 -5.37
CA TRP A 169 -25.60 -10.09 -6.66
C TRP A 169 -24.33 -9.48 -7.28
N SER A 170 -23.23 -9.36 -6.51
CA SER A 170 -22.00 -8.76 -7.00
C SER A 170 -20.77 -9.47 -6.45
N MET A 171 -20.02 -10.13 -7.33
CA MET A 171 -18.73 -10.74 -6.99
C MET A 171 -17.76 -9.75 -6.33
N LYS A 172 -17.78 -8.46 -6.75
CA LYS A 172 -16.93 -7.42 -6.16
C LYS A 172 -17.32 -7.08 -4.73
N LEU A 173 -18.64 -7.06 -4.41
CA LEU A 173 -19.11 -6.84 -3.03
C LEU A 173 -18.76 -8.03 -2.13
N ASP A 174 -18.90 -9.26 -2.62
CA ASP A 174 -18.51 -10.44 -1.86
C ASP A 174 -17.00 -10.50 -1.61
N ALA A 175 -16.20 -10.21 -2.63
CA ALA A 175 -14.74 -10.14 -2.52
C ALA A 175 -14.30 -9.05 -1.53
N LEU A 176 -14.91 -7.84 -1.59
CA LEU A 176 -14.64 -6.77 -0.63
C LEU A 176 -14.99 -7.17 0.81
N ALA A 177 -16.15 -7.80 1.00
CA ALA A 177 -16.56 -8.27 2.33
C ALA A 177 -15.59 -9.32 2.88
N THR A 178 -15.14 -10.26 2.05
CA THR A 178 -14.17 -11.29 2.43
C THR A 178 -12.82 -10.67 2.81
N MET A 179 -12.30 -9.69 2.06
CA MET A 179 -11.07 -8.98 2.41
C MET A 179 -11.19 -8.26 3.76
N ILE A 180 -12.30 -7.51 3.97
CA ILE A 180 -12.55 -6.83 5.25
C ILE A 180 -12.65 -7.82 6.41
N GLU A 181 -13.26 -9.00 6.21
CA GLU A 181 -13.39 -10.03 7.25
C GLU A 181 -12.03 -10.61 7.67
N HIS A 182 -11.08 -10.77 6.73
CA HIS A 182 -9.73 -11.29 7.00
C HIS A 182 -8.80 -10.28 7.65
N GLU A 183 -8.91 -9.01 7.27
CA GLU A 183 -8.08 -7.92 7.80
C GLU A 183 -8.77 -7.15 8.93
N ARG A 184 -9.93 -7.62 9.38
CA ARG A 184 -10.83 -6.88 10.26
C ARG A 184 -10.11 -6.19 11.40
N GLN A 185 -9.22 -6.89 12.11
CA GLN A 185 -8.60 -6.36 13.32
C GLN A 185 -7.70 -5.13 13.03
N THR A 186 -6.80 -5.23 12.07
CA THR A 186 -5.88 -4.12 11.72
C THR A 186 -6.63 -3.01 11.00
N TYR A 187 -7.55 -3.36 10.09
CA TYR A 187 -8.36 -2.43 9.34
C TYR A 187 -9.31 -1.61 10.23
N GLU A 188 -10.05 -2.25 11.16
CA GLU A 188 -10.91 -1.55 12.12
C GLU A 188 -10.07 -0.68 13.07
N ASN A 189 -8.94 -1.21 13.59
CA ASN A 189 -8.02 -0.45 14.44
C ASN A 189 -7.50 0.82 13.76
N TRP A 190 -7.22 0.76 12.46
CA TRP A 190 -6.84 1.90 11.64
C TRP A 190 -8.00 2.90 11.48
N LEU A 191 -9.20 2.43 11.13
CA LEU A 191 -10.37 3.28 10.90
C LEU A 191 -10.89 3.97 12.16
N ASP A 192 -10.61 3.40 13.33
CA ASP A 192 -11.02 3.96 14.63
C ASP A 192 -10.10 5.08 15.15
N ARG A 193 -8.92 5.29 14.51
CA ARG A 193 -7.89 6.24 14.96
C ARG A 193 -7.58 7.37 13.97
N PRO A 194 -8.58 7.94 13.24
CA PRO A 194 -8.31 8.86 12.14
C PRO A 194 -7.56 10.11 12.56
N GLN A 195 -7.90 10.69 13.73
CA GLN A 195 -7.26 11.90 14.20
C GLN A 195 -5.82 11.67 14.62
N GLU A 196 -5.55 10.59 15.34
CA GLU A 196 -4.23 10.20 15.81
C GLU A 196 -3.28 9.94 14.63
N ILE A 197 -3.73 9.16 13.64
CA ILE A 197 -2.98 8.84 12.42
C ILE A 197 -2.63 10.11 11.63
N ALA A 198 -3.63 10.98 11.37
CA ALA A 198 -3.41 12.20 10.63
C ALA A 198 -2.50 13.19 11.37
N GLN A 199 -2.64 13.30 12.70
CA GLN A 199 -1.76 14.13 13.53
C GLN A 199 -0.33 13.60 13.53
N LEU A 200 -0.16 12.29 13.62
CA LEU A 200 1.14 11.65 13.56
C LEU A 200 1.83 11.92 12.21
N ALA A 201 1.13 11.75 11.09
CA ALA A 201 1.68 12.08 9.79
C ALA A 201 2.12 13.54 9.67
N ARG A 202 1.29 14.49 10.17
CA ARG A 202 1.61 15.92 10.14
C ARG A 202 2.74 16.31 11.11
N ARG A 203 3.04 15.48 12.12
CA ARG A 203 4.20 15.66 13.01
C ARG A 203 5.52 15.36 12.29
N TYR A 204 5.53 14.33 11.46
CA TYR A 204 6.71 13.90 10.69
C TYR A 204 6.86 14.61 9.35
N PHE A 205 5.74 14.98 8.72
CA PHE A 205 5.71 15.53 7.37
C PHE A 205 4.90 16.83 7.32
N ARG A 206 5.39 17.79 6.56
CA ARG A 206 4.64 18.98 6.16
C ARG A 206 3.77 18.64 4.95
N ALA A 207 2.47 18.64 5.11
CA ALA A 207 1.54 18.36 4.03
C ALA A 207 1.66 19.40 2.90
N GLU A 208 1.77 18.94 1.66
CA GLU A 208 1.64 19.72 0.42
C GLU A 208 0.24 19.50 -0.18
N HIS A 209 -0.30 18.28 -0.05
CA HIS A 209 -1.68 17.95 -0.39
C HIS A 209 -2.22 16.96 0.63
N GLU A 210 -3.45 17.19 1.07
CA GLU A 210 -4.18 16.25 1.94
C GLU A 210 -5.67 16.27 1.57
N SER A 211 -6.25 15.10 1.36
CA SER A 211 -7.68 14.98 1.06
C SER A 211 -8.29 13.70 1.60
N PHE A 212 -9.56 13.79 1.98
CA PHE A 212 -10.36 12.69 2.50
C PHE A 212 -11.60 12.52 1.61
N ALA A 213 -11.54 11.62 0.65
CA ALA A 213 -12.61 11.43 -0.30
C ALA A 213 -12.74 9.97 -0.77
N TRP A 214 -13.95 9.55 -1.07
CA TRP A 214 -14.23 8.23 -1.65
C TRP A 214 -13.66 7.04 -0.86
N GLY A 215 -13.70 7.12 0.47
CA GLY A 215 -13.16 6.09 1.34
C GLY A 215 -11.63 6.06 1.43
N LYS A 216 -10.95 7.10 0.99
CA LYS A 216 -9.49 7.21 0.96
C LYS A 216 -9.00 8.46 1.66
N TRP A 217 -7.87 8.32 2.35
CA TRP A 217 -6.98 9.40 2.74
C TRP A 217 -5.84 9.47 1.74
N ASN A 218 -5.69 10.60 1.10
CA ASN A 218 -4.56 10.89 0.22
C ASN A 218 -3.71 11.96 0.88
N PHE A 219 -2.44 11.71 1.02
CA PHE A 219 -1.49 12.61 1.65
C PHE A 219 -0.22 12.69 0.81
N VAL A 220 0.20 13.90 0.46
CA VAL A 220 1.52 14.17 -0.11
C VAL A 220 2.19 15.20 0.78
N GLY A 221 3.43 14.94 1.19
CA GLY A 221 4.15 15.82 2.11
C GLY A 221 5.66 15.68 2.00
N ARG A 222 6.36 16.56 2.71
CA ARG A 222 7.82 16.54 2.83
C ARG A 222 8.26 16.31 4.26
N PRO A 223 9.43 15.68 4.48
CA PRO A 223 9.99 15.55 5.81
C PRO A 223 10.02 16.89 6.56
N ARG A 224 9.65 16.88 7.83
CA ARG A 224 9.93 18.00 8.73
C ARG A 224 11.36 17.85 9.24
N LEU A 225 12.15 18.89 9.08
CA LEU A 225 13.53 18.99 9.59
C LEU A 225 13.55 19.08 11.11
#